data_eb9766a8b6ec703d1fbdd7c8207cfcaf
#
_entry.id   eb9766a8b6ec703d1fbdd7c8207cfcaf
#
_cell.length_a   1.000
_cell.length_b   1.000
_cell.length_c   1.000
_cell.angle_alpha   90.00
_cell.angle_beta   90.00
_cell.angle_gamma   90.00
#
_symmetry.space_group_name_H-M   'P 1'
#
loop_
_entity.id
_entity.type
_entity.pdbx_description
1 polymer ?
#
loop_
_entity_poly.entity_id
_entity_poly.type
_entity_poly.pdbx_seq_one_letter_code
_entity_poly.pdbx_strand_id
1 'polypeptide(L)'
;MPVLMLMLITLLNDGTLITIAYDFAEASKTPNKWNKAALLITSTVLGMVSCVSSLLLLWFLLTSHEPNGFFSKVGIGGVDYGQITTAVYLKVSVSDFLTLFSARTGPLFFWQIRPATILLCGGIIALTVSSFLSIFWPLSKPDGILTEGLRSNMPVFGFVWIFCIFFWFLQDFAKVWTYKWMYKTNFNNINAITSMKKVPLKKEEVV
;
A
#
# COMPACT_ATOMS: atom_id res chain seq x y z
N MET A 1 -9.43 15.35 5.72
CA MET A 1 -8.41 15.72 4.70
C MET A 1 -9.06 16.66 3.71
N PRO A 2 -8.37 17.73 3.27
CA PRO A 2 -8.89 18.62 2.23
C PRO A 2 -8.99 17.93 0.87
N VAL A 3 -9.91 18.40 0.03
CA VAL A 3 -10.17 17.82 -1.31
C VAL A 3 -8.89 17.81 -2.17
N LEU A 4 -8.07 18.85 -2.08
CA LEU A 4 -6.82 18.94 -2.84
C LEU A 4 -5.85 17.79 -2.52
N MET A 5 -5.72 17.40 -1.25
CA MET A 5 -4.90 16.24 -0.85
C MET A 5 -5.44 14.93 -1.44
N LEU A 6 -6.77 14.74 -1.44
CA LEU A 6 -7.40 13.57 -2.04
C LEU A 6 -7.18 13.52 -3.56
N MET A 7 -7.30 14.65 -4.24
CA MET A 7 -7.00 14.74 -5.68
C MET A 7 -5.55 14.38 -5.99
N LEU A 8 -4.60 14.83 -5.18
CA LEU A 8 -3.18 14.51 -5.38
C LEU A 8 -2.89 13.01 -5.19
N ILE A 9 -3.48 12.39 -4.16
CA ILE A 9 -3.38 10.93 -3.97
C ILE A 9 -3.91 10.19 -5.20
N THR A 10 -5.11 10.54 -5.65
CA THR A 10 -5.73 9.89 -6.81
C THR A 10 -4.88 10.06 -8.07
N LEU A 11 -4.41 11.29 -8.34
CA LEU A 11 -3.57 11.57 -9.51
C LEU A 11 -2.26 10.76 -9.50
N LEU A 12 -1.59 10.68 -8.35
CA LEU A 12 -0.35 9.90 -8.21
C LEU A 12 -0.62 8.40 -8.35
N ASN A 13 -1.72 7.91 -7.75
CA ASN A 13 -2.12 6.51 -7.89
C ASN A 13 -2.44 6.15 -9.34
N ASP A 14 -3.22 6.95 -10.04
CA ASP A 14 -3.56 6.70 -11.43
C ASP A 14 -2.32 6.73 -12.33
N GLY A 15 -1.39 7.66 -12.08
CA GLY A 15 -0.10 7.70 -12.76
C GLY A 15 0.72 6.42 -12.58
N THR A 16 0.76 5.87 -11.36
CA THR A 16 1.47 4.60 -11.09
C THR A 16 0.73 3.38 -11.62
N LEU A 17 -0.61 3.38 -11.59
CA LEU A 17 -1.42 2.31 -12.16
C LEU A 17 -1.18 2.14 -13.67
N ILE A 18 -0.98 3.22 -14.41
CA ILE A 18 -0.63 3.17 -15.83
C ILE A 18 0.70 2.42 -16.02
N THR A 19 1.67 2.56 -15.11
CA THR A 19 2.96 1.86 -15.23
C THR A 19 2.86 0.36 -15.02
N ILE A 20 1.79 -0.16 -14.40
CA ILE A 20 1.54 -1.61 -14.28
C ILE A 20 1.34 -2.27 -15.66
N ALA A 21 0.85 -1.54 -16.66
CA ALA A 21 0.69 -2.08 -18.00
C ALA A 21 2.02 -2.55 -18.62
N TYR A 22 3.13 -2.05 -18.12
CA TYR A 22 4.49 -2.42 -18.53
C TYR A 22 5.11 -3.51 -17.62
N ASP A 23 4.35 -4.04 -16.64
CA ASP A 23 4.86 -5.10 -15.76
C ASP A 23 4.89 -6.44 -16.49
N PHE A 24 5.79 -7.33 -16.02
CA PHE A 24 5.96 -8.66 -16.62
C PHE A 24 4.71 -9.51 -16.35
N ALA A 25 4.01 -9.86 -17.42
CA ALA A 25 2.92 -10.82 -17.40
C ALA A 25 3.25 -11.98 -18.33
N GLU A 26 3.34 -13.20 -17.78
CA GLU A 26 3.44 -14.40 -18.60
C GLU A 26 2.07 -14.69 -19.23
N ALA A 27 2.04 -14.68 -20.57
CA ALA A 27 0.84 -15.06 -21.30
C ALA A 27 0.56 -16.56 -21.11
N SER A 28 -0.64 -16.90 -20.64
CA SER A 28 -1.05 -18.31 -20.54
C SER A 28 -1.42 -18.86 -21.91
N LYS A 29 -1.00 -20.10 -22.22
CA LYS A 29 -1.34 -20.80 -23.47
C LYS A 29 -2.82 -21.19 -23.56
N THR A 30 -3.54 -21.16 -22.44
CA THR A 30 -4.97 -21.50 -22.33
C THR A 30 -5.77 -20.35 -21.77
N PRO A 31 -7.06 -20.18 -22.15
CA PRO A 31 -7.92 -19.14 -21.59
C PRO A 31 -8.05 -19.31 -20.07
N ASN A 32 -7.70 -18.28 -19.32
CA ASN A 32 -7.84 -18.27 -17.86
C ASN A 32 -9.27 -17.93 -17.47
N LYS A 33 -9.89 -18.76 -16.63
CA LYS A 33 -11.17 -18.41 -15.99
C LYS A 33 -10.93 -17.43 -14.85
N TRP A 34 -11.72 -16.37 -14.81
CA TRP A 34 -11.67 -15.38 -13.75
C TRP A 34 -12.28 -15.92 -12.45
N ASN A 35 -11.49 -16.05 -11.41
CA ASN A 35 -11.99 -16.35 -10.07
C ASN A 35 -12.30 -15.05 -9.30
N LYS A 36 -13.48 -14.48 -9.61
CA LYS A 36 -13.92 -13.21 -9.00
C LYS A 36 -14.03 -13.30 -7.47
N ALA A 37 -14.46 -14.46 -6.94
CA ALA A 37 -14.62 -14.67 -5.52
C ALA A 37 -13.26 -14.61 -4.78
N ALA A 38 -12.22 -15.26 -5.32
CA ALA A 38 -10.88 -15.22 -4.76
C ALA A 38 -10.30 -13.78 -4.79
N LEU A 39 -10.55 -13.06 -5.87
CA LEU A 39 -10.12 -11.66 -6.00
C LEU A 39 -10.82 -10.76 -4.97
N LEU A 40 -12.14 -10.90 -4.79
CA LEU A 40 -12.89 -10.13 -3.80
C LEU A 40 -12.44 -10.42 -2.37
N ILE A 41 -12.23 -11.68 -2.01
CA ILE A 41 -11.74 -12.05 -0.68
C ILE A 41 -10.36 -11.44 -0.42
N THR A 42 -9.44 -11.58 -1.38
CA THR A 42 -8.09 -11.04 -1.22
C THR A 42 -8.08 -9.52 -1.10
N SER A 43 -8.83 -8.82 -1.94
CA SER A 43 -8.92 -7.34 -1.87
C SER A 43 -9.57 -6.87 -0.58
N THR A 44 -10.58 -7.60 -0.08
CA THR A 44 -11.22 -7.30 1.22
C THR A 44 -10.22 -7.44 2.36
N VAL A 45 -9.43 -8.52 2.39
CA VAL A 45 -8.39 -8.73 3.42
C VAL A 45 -7.33 -7.62 3.37
N LEU A 46 -6.83 -7.29 2.18
CA LEU A 46 -5.86 -6.20 2.01
C LEU A 46 -6.44 -4.85 2.48
N GLY A 47 -7.68 -4.56 2.09
CA GLY A 47 -8.37 -3.33 2.49
C GLY A 47 -8.63 -3.26 3.99
N MET A 48 -9.01 -4.37 4.64
CA MET A 48 -9.23 -4.40 6.09
C MET A 48 -7.93 -4.14 6.86
N VAL A 49 -6.81 -4.75 6.48
CA VAL A 49 -5.51 -4.50 7.14
C VAL A 49 -5.11 -3.02 6.96
N SER A 50 -5.30 -2.45 5.77
CA SER A 50 -5.02 -1.04 5.52
C SER A 50 -5.93 -0.11 6.33
N CYS A 51 -7.23 -0.43 6.44
CA CYS A 51 -8.20 0.33 7.23
C CYS A 51 -7.83 0.33 8.72
N VAL A 52 -7.58 -0.85 9.29
CA VAL A 52 -7.16 -0.98 10.70
C VAL A 52 -5.88 -0.21 10.96
N SER A 53 -4.89 -0.29 10.06
CA SER A 53 -3.65 0.47 10.20
C SER A 53 -3.88 1.98 10.16
N SER A 54 -4.82 2.48 9.35
CA SER A 54 -5.16 3.90 9.29
C SER A 54 -5.80 4.39 10.57
N LEU A 55 -6.74 3.61 11.12
CA LEU A 55 -7.41 3.94 12.38
C LEU A 55 -6.44 3.91 13.56
N LEU A 56 -5.52 2.93 13.60
CA LEU A 56 -4.49 2.86 14.63
C LEU A 56 -3.54 4.05 14.58
N LEU A 57 -3.07 4.43 13.39
CA LEU A 57 -2.23 5.62 13.25
C LEU A 57 -2.96 6.88 13.69
N LEU A 58 -4.21 7.05 13.26
CA LEU A 58 -5.03 8.19 13.67
C LEU A 58 -5.20 8.24 15.18
N TRP A 59 -5.45 7.09 15.82
CA TRP A 59 -5.54 7.01 17.27
C TRP A 59 -4.23 7.42 17.95
N PHE A 60 -3.08 6.94 17.49
CA PHE A 60 -1.78 7.35 18.02
C PHE A 60 -1.55 8.86 17.88
N LEU A 61 -1.89 9.45 16.74
CA LEU A 61 -1.73 10.88 16.48
C LEU A 61 -2.65 11.72 17.38
N LEU A 62 -3.91 11.31 17.58
CA LEU A 62 -4.86 12.02 18.43
C LEU A 62 -4.48 11.97 19.92
N THR A 63 -3.90 10.85 20.37
CA THR A 63 -3.43 10.69 21.76
C THR A 63 -2.03 11.28 21.98
N SER A 64 -1.46 11.99 21.02
CA SER A 64 -0.10 12.54 21.10
C SER A 64 0.09 13.57 22.20
N HIS A 65 -0.95 14.31 22.60
CA HIS A 65 -0.92 15.30 23.66
C HIS A 65 -1.14 14.72 25.07
N GLU A 66 -1.54 13.44 25.18
CA GLU A 66 -1.74 12.80 26.47
C GLU A 66 -0.39 12.44 27.13
N PRO A 67 -0.21 12.69 28.44
CA PRO A 67 1.05 12.39 29.13
C PRO A 67 1.41 10.90 29.14
N ASN A 68 0.42 10.03 29.02
CA ASN A 68 0.58 8.57 28.90
C ASN A 68 0.50 8.06 27.43
N GLY A 69 0.39 8.98 26.47
CA GLY A 69 0.30 8.64 25.05
C GLY A 69 1.56 7.94 24.51
N PHE A 70 1.40 7.21 23.42
CA PHE A 70 2.52 6.50 22.79
C PHE A 70 3.64 7.44 22.37
N PHE A 71 3.31 8.60 21.76
CA PHE A 71 4.29 9.58 21.32
C PHE A 71 5.04 10.26 22.46
N SER A 72 4.38 10.49 23.61
CA SER A 72 5.02 11.00 24.82
C SER A 72 6.07 10.03 25.34
N LYS A 73 5.80 8.72 25.32
CA LYS A 73 6.76 7.67 25.75
C LYS A 73 7.96 7.52 24.81
N VAL A 74 7.77 7.80 23.54
CA VAL A 74 8.85 7.72 22.51
C VAL A 74 9.65 9.04 22.43
N GLY A 75 9.23 10.09 23.16
CA GLY A 75 9.91 11.40 23.15
C GLY A 75 9.59 12.23 21.92
N ILE A 76 8.55 11.87 21.17
CA ILE A 76 8.02 12.67 20.06
C ILE A 76 7.03 13.65 20.67
N GLY A 77 7.24 14.96 20.43
CA GLY A 77 6.36 16.01 20.96
C GLY A 77 4.91 15.90 20.48
N GLY A 78 4.01 16.70 21.05
CA GLY A 78 2.63 16.77 20.61
C GLY A 78 2.52 17.14 19.13
N VAL A 79 1.52 16.58 18.45
CA VAL A 79 1.28 16.77 17.02
C VAL A 79 0.09 17.71 16.84
N ASP A 80 0.26 18.84 16.18
CA ASP A 80 -0.80 19.79 15.91
C ASP A 80 -1.82 19.22 14.91
N TYR A 81 -3.06 19.71 14.97
CA TYR A 81 -4.15 19.22 14.11
C TYR A 81 -3.81 19.31 12.61
N GLY A 82 -3.12 20.37 12.18
CA GLY A 82 -2.65 20.54 10.79
C GLY A 82 -1.66 19.45 10.39
N GLN A 83 -0.75 19.10 11.28
CA GLN A 83 0.23 18.03 11.09
C GLN A 83 -0.42 16.63 11.07
N ILE A 84 -1.45 16.40 11.90
CA ILE A 84 -2.23 15.16 11.88
C ILE A 84 -2.84 14.93 10.50
N THR A 85 -3.45 15.98 9.92
CA THR A 85 -4.05 15.91 8.58
C THR A 85 -3.03 15.51 7.52
N THR A 86 -1.84 16.10 7.57
CA THR A 86 -0.75 15.82 6.63
C THR A 86 -0.10 14.46 6.89
N ALA A 87 0.01 14.02 8.14
CA ALA A 87 0.49 12.68 8.48
C ALA A 87 -0.44 11.58 7.97
N VAL A 88 -1.75 11.79 8.06
CA VAL A 88 -2.75 10.87 7.49
C VAL A 88 -2.67 10.86 5.96
N TYR A 89 -2.49 12.03 5.32
CA TYR A 89 -2.23 12.11 3.88
C TYR A 89 -1.01 11.28 3.47
N LEU A 90 0.12 11.47 4.15
CA LEU A 90 1.34 10.71 3.89
C LEU A 90 1.12 9.20 4.05
N LYS A 91 0.45 8.79 5.15
CA LYS A 91 0.15 7.38 5.42
C LYS A 91 -0.68 6.75 4.32
N VAL A 92 -1.76 7.39 3.91
CA VAL A 92 -2.65 6.85 2.86
C VAL A 92 -1.87 6.72 1.56
N SER A 93 -1.18 7.77 1.15
CA SER A 93 -0.40 7.77 -0.10
C SER A 93 0.67 6.68 -0.10
N VAL A 94 1.52 6.59 0.94
CA VAL A 94 2.58 5.57 1.03
C VAL A 94 1.99 4.16 1.09
N SER A 95 0.92 3.96 1.89
CA SER A 95 0.26 2.66 2.04
C SER A 95 -0.32 2.16 0.71
N ASP A 96 -0.93 3.04 -0.08
CA ASP A 96 -1.53 2.68 -1.36
C ASP A 96 -0.47 2.21 -2.36
N PHE A 97 0.65 2.94 -2.49
CA PHE A 97 1.75 2.52 -3.35
C PHE A 97 2.37 1.19 -2.92
N LEU A 98 2.61 1.00 -1.62
CA LEU A 98 3.14 -0.26 -1.10
C LEU A 98 2.17 -1.42 -1.32
N THR A 99 0.87 -1.20 -1.13
CA THR A 99 -0.17 -2.19 -1.39
C THR A 99 -0.20 -2.63 -2.85
N LEU A 100 0.03 -1.71 -3.79
CA LEU A 100 0.12 -2.00 -5.21
C LEU A 100 1.23 -3.01 -5.50
N PHE A 101 2.42 -2.84 -4.90
CA PHE A 101 3.52 -3.80 -5.04
C PHE A 101 3.20 -5.17 -4.43
N SER A 102 2.43 -5.22 -3.35
CA SER A 102 1.97 -6.48 -2.77
C SER A 102 0.87 -7.13 -3.62
N ALA A 103 -0.12 -6.38 -4.07
CA ALA A 103 -1.28 -6.90 -4.80
C ALA A 103 -0.91 -7.57 -6.14
N ARG A 104 0.09 -7.02 -6.87
CA ARG A 104 0.52 -7.53 -8.18
C ARG A 104 1.09 -8.94 -8.15
N THR A 105 1.64 -9.40 -7.02
CA THR A 105 2.31 -10.70 -6.91
C THR A 105 1.35 -11.89 -6.66
N GLY A 106 0.05 -11.63 -6.53
CA GLY A 106 -0.96 -12.66 -6.31
C GLY A 106 -0.66 -13.55 -5.09
N PRO A 107 -0.57 -14.88 -5.23
CA PRO A 107 -0.34 -15.80 -4.11
C PRO A 107 1.08 -15.78 -3.55
N LEU A 108 2.01 -15.09 -4.20
CA LEU A 108 3.42 -15.03 -3.84
C LEU A 108 3.72 -13.80 -2.98
N PHE A 109 4.84 -13.86 -2.23
CA PHE A 109 5.34 -12.70 -1.51
C PHE A 109 5.87 -11.63 -2.48
N PHE A 110 5.84 -10.35 -2.08
CA PHE A 110 6.22 -9.23 -2.93
C PHE A 110 7.67 -9.32 -3.46
N TRP A 111 8.59 -9.97 -2.71
CA TRP A 111 10.01 -10.12 -3.10
C TRP A 111 10.26 -11.27 -4.09
N GLN A 112 9.30 -12.18 -4.32
CA GLN A 112 9.49 -13.34 -5.19
C GLN A 112 9.42 -13.01 -6.68
N ILE A 113 8.69 -11.96 -7.03
CA ILE A 113 8.57 -11.49 -8.41
C ILE A 113 9.13 -10.08 -8.50
N ARG A 114 10.20 -9.92 -9.30
CA ARG A 114 10.79 -8.60 -9.53
C ARG A 114 9.81 -7.70 -10.28
N PRO A 115 9.60 -6.44 -9.83
CA PRO A 115 8.81 -5.48 -10.57
C PRO A 115 9.53 -5.06 -11.85
N ALA A 116 8.78 -4.70 -12.89
CA ALA A 116 9.34 -4.03 -14.04
C ALA A 116 10.00 -2.72 -13.64
N THR A 117 11.10 -2.37 -14.29
CA THR A 117 11.87 -1.16 -13.98
C THR A 117 11.01 0.10 -14.08
N ILE A 118 10.11 0.15 -15.06
CA ILE A 118 9.19 1.29 -15.28
C ILE A 118 8.24 1.43 -14.09
N LEU A 119 7.66 0.34 -13.61
CA LEU A 119 6.77 0.34 -12.45
C LEU A 119 7.52 0.76 -11.17
N LEU A 120 8.75 0.26 -10.99
CA LEU A 120 9.58 0.61 -9.85
C LEU A 120 9.96 2.09 -9.87
N CYS A 121 10.38 2.62 -11.01
CA CYS A 121 10.67 4.04 -11.16
C CYS A 121 9.42 4.91 -10.91
N GLY A 122 8.26 4.54 -11.47
CA GLY A 122 7.00 5.23 -11.25
C GLY A 122 6.62 5.28 -9.77
N GLY A 123 6.72 4.14 -9.08
CA GLY A 123 6.46 4.05 -7.64
C GLY A 123 7.42 4.89 -6.80
N ILE A 124 8.73 4.86 -7.08
CA ILE A 124 9.73 5.68 -6.38
C ILE A 124 9.45 7.18 -6.59
N ILE A 125 9.16 7.61 -7.81
CA ILE A 125 8.82 9.00 -8.10
C ILE A 125 7.58 9.41 -7.31
N ALA A 126 6.52 8.63 -7.35
CA ALA A 126 5.28 8.93 -6.64
C ALA A 126 5.47 8.99 -5.11
N LEU A 127 6.22 8.05 -4.53
CA LEU A 127 6.56 8.05 -3.10
C LEU A 127 7.40 9.28 -2.72
N THR A 128 8.36 9.65 -3.56
CA THR A 128 9.22 10.82 -3.34
C THR A 128 8.42 12.11 -3.40
N VAL A 129 7.56 12.27 -4.42
CA VAL A 129 6.71 13.44 -4.57
C VAL A 129 5.73 13.56 -3.40
N SER A 130 5.07 12.46 -3.01
CA SER A 130 4.13 12.46 -1.89
C SER A 130 4.83 12.80 -0.55
N SER A 131 6.02 12.25 -0.33
CA SER A 131 6.83 12.54 0.86
C SER A 131 7.29 13.99 0.88
N PHE A 132 7.73 14.52 -0.25
CA PHE A 132 8.13 15.92 -0.37
C PHE A 132 6.95 16.85 -0.09
N LEU A 133 5.80 16.60 -0.69
CA LEU A 133 4.58 17.37 -0.44
C LEU A 133 4.19 17.36 1.04
N SER A 134 4.29 16.22 1.72
CA SER A 134 3.93 16.14 3.15
C SER A 134 4.89 16.91 4.06
N ILE A 135 6.18 17.03 3.69
CA ILE A 135 7.15 17.81 4.46
C ILE A 135 6.96 19.31 4.25
N PHE A 136 6.80 19.73 2.99
CA PHE A 136 6.78 21.14 2.60
C PHE A 136 5.38 21.72 2.41
N TRP A 137 4.35 21.03 2.88
CA TRP A 137 2.98 21.52 2.78
C TRP A 137 2.85 22.87 3.47
N PRO A 138 2.34 23.91 2.78
CA PRO A 138 2.20 25.23 3.38
C PRO A 138 1.11 25.22 4.45
N LEU A 139 1.29 26.06 5.48
CA LEU A 139 0.23 26.34 6.44
C LEU A 139 -0.95 26.97 5.70
N SER A 140 -2.04 26.26 5.61
CA SER A 140 -3.22 26.68 4.85
C SER A 140 -4.49 26.10 5.46
N LYS A 141 -5.64 26.66 5.07
CA LYS A 141 -6.96 26.18 5.49
C LYS A 141 -7.84 25.90 4.25
N PRO A 142 -7.43 24.99 3.36
CA PRO A 142 -8.29 24.61 2.25
C PRO A 142 -9.54 23.92 2.82
N ASP A 143 -10.71 24.28 2.29
CA ASP A 143 -12.00 23.73 2.71
C ASP A 143 -12.30 23.88 4.24
N GLY A 144 -11.68 24.87 4.89
CA GLY A 144 -11.83 25.09 6.35
C GLY A 144 -11.00 24.14 7.22
N ILE A 145 -10.26 23.19 6.64
CA ILE A 145 -9.44 22.22 7.36
C ILE A 145 -8.00 22.75 7.45
N LEU A 146 -7.48 22.87 8.68
CA LEU A 146 -6.09 23.30 8.89
C LEU A 146 -5.15 22.19 8.38
N THR A 147 -4.18 22.60 7.58
CA THR A 147 -3.11 21.73 7.06
C THR A 147 -1.76 22.40 7.30
N GLU A 148 -0.80 21.64 7.76
CA GLU A 148 0.57 22.08 8.05
C GLU A 148 1.55 20.97 7.66
N GLY A 149 2.68 21.34 7.06
CA GLY A 149 3.73 20.38 6.69
C GLY A 149 4.43 19.78 7.90
N LEU A 150 4.93 18.56 7.74
CA LEU A 150 5.64 17.83 8.81
C LEU A 150 7.09 18.31 9.00
N ARG A 151 7.52 19.40 8.35
CA ARG A 151 8.87 19.92 8.46
C ARG A 151 9.25 20.29 9.91
N SER A 152 8.32 20.81 10.68
CA SER A 152 8.53 21.16 12.11
C SER A 152 8.59 19.94 13.02
N ASN A 153 8.08 18.78 12.57
CA ASN A 153 8.01 17.55 13.36
C ASN A 153 8.51 16.33 12.56
N MET A 154 9.79 16.37 12.18
CA MET A 154 10.44 15.28 11.42
C MET A 154 10.36 13.89 12.07
N PRO A 155 10.38 13.73 13.40
CA PRO A 155 10.19 12.43 14.03
C PRO A 155 8.85 11.78 13.68
N VAL A 156 7.77 12.54 13.55
CA VAL A 156 6.45 12.04 13.13
C VAL A 156 6.50 11.53 11.69
N PHE A 157 7.17 12.25 10.79
CA PHE A 157 7.37 11.81 9.41
C PHE A 157 8.07 10.45 9.35
N GLY A 158 9.19 10.29 10.08
CA GLY A 158 9.92 9.03 10.17
C GLY A 158 9.09 7.89 10.76
N PHE A 159 8.31 8.19 11.82
CA PHE A 159 7.40 7.23 12.43
C PHE A 159 6.34 6.73 11.44
N VAL A 160 5.71 7.61 10.68
CA VAL A 160 4.70 7.24 9.67
C VAL A 160 5.29 6.30 8.62
N TRP A 161 6.52 6.55 8.15
CA TRP A 161 7.21 5.69 7.19
C TRP A 161 7.47 4.29 7.75
N ILE A 162 8.04 4.18 8.95
CA ILE A 162 8.30 2.90 9.62
C ILE A 162 7.00 2.14 9.83
N PHE A 163 5.96 2.84 10.29
CA PHE A 163 4.63 2.28 10.49
C PHE A 163 4.02 1.73 9.19
N CYS A 164 4.13 2.46 8.07
CA CYS A 164 3.65 2.00 6.77
C CYS A 164 4.38 0.74 6.30
N ILE A 165 5.70 0.70 6.44
CA ILE A 165 6.52 -0.46 6.06
C ILE A 165 6.13 -1.68 6.91
N PHE A 166 5.99 -1.52 8.23
CA PHE A 166 5.58 -2.59 9.13
C PHE A 166 4.21 -3.19 8.74
N PHE A 167 3.21 -2.33 8.53
CA PHE A 167 1.88 -2.77 8.12
C PHE A 167 1.84 -3.34 6.70
N TRP A 168 2.72 -2.89 5.81
CA TRP A 168 2.87 -3.47 4.49
C TRP A 168 3.34 -4.94 4.55
N PHE A 169 4.34 -5.25 5.37
CA PHE A 169 4.74 -6.64 5.61
C PHE A 169 3.58 -7.46 6.18
N LEU A 170 2.89 -6.95 7.18
CA LEU A 170 1.73 -7.62 7.77
C LEU A 170 0.64 -7.90 6.72
N GLN A 171 0.38 -6.93 5.86
CA GLN A 171 -0.58 -7.01 4.76
C GLN A 171 -0.18 -8.09 3.74
N ASP A 172 1.10 -8.17 3.38
CA ASP A 172 1.62 -9.19 2.46
C ASP A 172 1.52 -10.61 3.06
N PHE A 173 1.82 -10.76 4.35
CA PHE A 173 1.60 -12.02 5.07
C PHE A 173 0.12 -12.42 5.10
N ALA A 174 -0.77 -11.50 5.42
CA ALA A 174 -2.21 -11.74 5.44
C ALA A 174 -2.71 -12.20 4.07
N LYS A 175 -2.24 -11.55 2.99
CA LYS A 175 -2.54 -11.94 1.60
C LYS A 175 -2.11 -13.38 1.31
N VAL A 176 -0.84 -13.71 1.56
CA VAL A 176 -0.30 -15.05 1.26
C VAL A 176 -1.02 -16.12 2.09
N TRP A 177 -1.34 -15.82 3.36
CA TRP A 177 -2.10 -16.72 4.21
C TRP A 177 -3.52 -16.96 3.68
N THR A 178 -4.19 -15.91 3.22
CA THR A 178 -5.52 -16.00 2.60
C THR A 178 -5.48 -16.89 1.35
N TYR A 179 -4.49 -16.73 0.49
CA TYR A 179 -4.32 -17.60 -0.67
C TYR A 179 -4.06 -19.04 -0.28
N LYS A 180 -3.17 -19.31 0.71
CA LYS A 180 -2.92 -20.66 1.21
C LYS A 180 -4.18 -21.32 1.77
N TRP A 181 -4.99 -20.57 2.50
CA TRP A 181 -6.27 -21.04 3.01
C TRP A 181 -7.24 -21.39 1.87
N MET A 182 -7.38 -20.52 0.87
CA MET A 182 -8.21 -20.78 -0.31
C MET A 182 -7.76 -22.01 -1.09
N TYR A 183 -6.45 -22.23 -1.25
CA TYR A 183 -5.91 -23.42 -1.89
C TYR A 183 -6.17 -24.70 -1.10
N LYS A 184 -6.04 -24.65 0.22
CA LYS A 184 -6.31 -25.77 1.12
C LYS A 184 -7.79 -26.19 1.10
N THR A 185 -8.68 -25.21 1.06
CA THR A 185 -10.13 -25.43 1.04
C THR A 185 -10.66 -25.68 -0.38
N ASN A 186 -9.81 -25.60 -1.40
CA ASN A 186 -10.19 -25.64 -2.83
C ASN A 186 -11.37 -24.72 -3.16
N PHE A 187 -11.35 -23.53 -2.56
CA PHE A 187 -12.42 -22.56 -2.66
C PHE A 187 -12.68 -22.19 -4.13
N ASN A 188 -13.93 -22.35 -4.57
CA ASN A 188 -14.35 -22.08 -5.94
C ASN A 188 -13.46 -22.72 -7.03
N ASN A 189 -13.00 -23.96 -6.79
CA ASN A 189 -12.15 -24.74 -7.70
C ASN A 189 -10.82 -24.05 -8.09
N ILE A 190 -10.26 -23.26 -7.17
CA ILE A 190 -9.02 -22.53 -7.41
C ILE A 190 -7.84 -23.45 -7.78
N ASN A 191 -7.82 -24.68 -7.29
CA ASN A 191 -6.79 -25.68 -7.60
C ASN A 191 -6.86 -26.14 -9.07
N ALA A 192 -8.05 -26.25 -9.66
CA ALA A 192 -8.22 -26.61 -11.07
C ALA A 192 -7.69 -25.50 -11.99
N ILE A 193 -7.88 -24.24 -11.59
CA ILE A 193 -7.36 -23.07 -12.32
C ILE A 193 -5.84 -22.98 -12.21
N THR A 194 -5.27 -23.33 -11.08
CA THR A 194 -3.82 -23.27 -10.82
C THR A 194 -3.08 -24.47 -11.42
N SER A 195 -3.70 -25.66 -11.50
CA SER A 195 -3.09 -26.85 -12.12
C SER A 195 -2.84 -26.65 -13.62
N MET A 196 -3.68 -25.87 -14.29
CA MET A 196 -3.45 -25.47 -15.69
C MET A 196 -2.21 -24.58 -15.86
N LYS A 197 -1.76 -23.89 -14.80
CA LYS A 197 -0.55 -23.06 -14.78
C LYS A 197 0.75 -23.84 -14.52
N LYS A 198 0.65 -25.10 -14.05
CA LYS A 198 1.81 -25.95 -13.67
C LYS A 198 2.28 -26.89 -14.79
N VAL A 199 1.85 -26.72 -16.04
CA VAL A 199 2.44 -27.46 -17.15
C VAL A 199 3.87 -26.94 -17.34
N PRO A 200 4.92 -27.76 -17.07
CA PRO A 200 6.30 -27.30 -17.20
C PRO A 200 6.58 -26.93 -18.64
N LEU A 201 7.12 -25.74 -18.86
CA LEU A 201 7.70 -25.34 -20.13
C LEU A 201 8.84 -26.33 -20.42
N LYS A 202 8.62 -27.29 -21.35
CA LYS A 202 9.68 -28.02 -21.95
C LYS A 202 10.61 -26.99 -22.61
N LYS A 203 11.84 -26.89 -22.13
CA LYS A 203 12.87 -26.11 -22.78
C LYS A 203 12.98 -26.68 -24.21
N GLU A 204 12.42 -26.01 -25.18
CA GLU A 204 12.81 -26.19 -26.55
C GLU A 204 14.19 -25.58 -26.69
N GLU A 205 15.18 -26.43 -26.84
CA GLU A 205 16.52 -26.09 -27.33
C GLU A 205 16.34 -25.30 -28.62
N VAL A 206 16.72 -24.05 -28.60
CA VAL A 206 16.92 -23.25 -29.80
C VAL A 206 18.25 -23.70 -30.39
N VAL A 207 18.21 -24.43 -31.46
CA VAL A 207 19.32 -24.68 -32.39
C VAL A 207 19.56 -23.42 -33.21
#